data_b17149eb271b75e32213acc8e6bd22e8
#
_entry.id   b17149eb271b75e32213acc8e6bd22e8
#
_cell.length_a   1.000
_cell.length_b   1.000
_cell.length_c   1.000
_cell.angle_alpha   90.00
_cell.angle_beta   90.00
_cell.angle_gamma   90.00
#
_symmetry.space_group_name_H-M   'P 1'
#
loop_
_entity.id
_entity.type
_entity.pdbx_description
1 polymer ?
#
loop_
_entity_poly.entity_id
_entity_poly.type
_entity_poly.pdbx_seq_one_letter_code
_entity_poly.pdbx_strand_id
1 'polypeptide(L)'
;EYDRRMRGLSSTAGSYFNAVRDGGRTADAAFASNAASVQVTVRALDAARSSIREYAQAAAAAFGVHQLIEYADEWTNLSNRLRIVTRDQIDFAIAQNDVLRIARDTRQPLDATAELYQRIANNASHLGLSIKQVGPLVTTISKAVALSGVSADTARMGLVQLGQAFAAGQLRGQDLNSVLEELPGVADAIARGMGKSSAQLKSMAEEGKLTVGNLVEALTRAAGGTDTLFEKMQTTVGQTMTRLQTEIVKYIGESDQATGASARLAQGITYVAEHLDGIVKLGVSLAAGRIAVYFGQSAV
;
A
#
# COMPACT_ATOMS: atom_id res chain seq x y z
N GLU A 1 -20.89 76.30 -14.84
CA GLU A 1 -21.03 75.27 -13.81
C GLU A 1 -21.42 73.87 -14.33
N TYR A 2 -22.37 73.89 -15.33
CA TYR A 2 -22.86 72.68 -16.00
C TYR A 2 -21.76 71.97 -16.80
N ASP A 3 -20.92 72.65 -17.54
CA ASP A 3 -19.81 72.11 -18.30
C ASP A 3 -18.64 71.56 -17.45
N ARG A 4 -18.50 72.05 -16.24
CA ARG A 4 -17.49 71.53 -15.30
C ARG A 4 -17.97 70.21 -14.66
N ARG A 5 -19.28 70.10 -14.39
CA ARG A 5 -19.88 68.84 -13.87
C ARG A 5 -19.91 67.76 -14.93
N MET A 6 -20.23 68.08 -16.18
CA MET A 6 -20.21 67.12 -17.30
C MET A 6 -18.83 66.63 -17.61
N ARG A 7 -17.79 67.45 -17.54
CA ARG A 7 -16.39 67.02 -17.69
C ARG A 7 -15.94 66.09 -16.53
N GLY A 8 -16.36 66.36 -15.30
CA GLY A 8 -16.11 65.53 -14.14
C GLY A 8 -16.78 64.16 -14.27
N LEU A 9 -18.02 64.07 -14.73
CA LEU A 9 -18.73 62.80 -14.96
C LEU A 9 -18.08 61.97 -16.09
N SER A 10 -17.69 62.63 -17.18
CA SER A 10 -16.99 61.98 -18.30
C SER A 10 -15.62 61.41 -17.88
N SER A 11 -14.88 62.14 -17.05
CA SER A 11 -13.61 61.68 -16.49
C SER A 11 -13.77 60.48 -15.54
N THR A 12 -14.81 60.53 -14.67
CA THR A 12 -15.14 59.44 -13.72
C THR A 12 -15.63 58.20 -14.45
N ALA A 13 -16.46 58.35 -15.49
CA ALA A 13 -16.89 57.23 -16.32
C ALA A 13 -15.69 56.60 -17.09
N GLY A 14 -14.79 57.43 -17.61
CA GLY A 14 -13.59 56.96 -18.28
C GLY A 14 -12.66 56.16 -17.36
N SER A 15 -12.45 56.63 -16.13
CA SER A 15 -11.67 55.91 -15.15
C SER A 15 -12.32 54.59 -14.72
N TYR A 16 -13.63 54.56 -14.56
CA TYR A 16 -14.39 53.34 -14.26
C TYR A 16 -14.27 52.29 -15.37
N PHE A 17 -14.47 52.70 -16.65
CA PHE A 17 -14.34 51.82 -17.80
C PHE A 17 -12.90 51.30 -17.97
N ASN A 18 -11.89 52.09 -17.66
CA ASN A 18 -10.51 51.65 -17.68
C ASN A 18 -10.22 50.63 -16.53
N ALA A 19 -10.74 50.88 -15.34
CA ALA A 19 -10.59 49.93 -14.22
C ALA A 19 -11.27 48.58 -14.48
N VAL A 20 -12.47 48.59 -15.11
CA VAL A 20 -13.19 47.37 -15.51
C VAL A 20 -12.41 46.61 -16.60
N ARG A 21 -11.87 47.32 -17.59
CA ARG A 21 -11.09 46.72 -18.67
C ARG A 21 -9.76 46.17 -18.17
N ASP A 22 -9.08 46.86 -17.26
CA ASP A 22 -7.81 46.38 -16.67
C ASP A 22 -8.07 45.23 -15.69
N GLY A 23 -9.19 45.25 -14.96
CA GLY A 23 -9.65 44.12 -14.16
C GLY A 23 -9.96 42.87 -15.01
N GLY A 24 -10.60 43.08 -16.18
CA GLY A 24 -10.83 41.99 -17.15
C GLY A 24 -9.52 41.39 -17.68
N ARG A 25 -8.55 42.22 -18.05
CA ARG A 25 -7.24 41.75 -18.51
C ARG A 25 -6.46 40.99 -17.43
N THR A 26 -6.57 41.43 -16.18
CA THR A 26 -5.94 40.74 -15.04
C THR A 26 -6.61 39.40 -14.78
N ALA A 27 -7.91 39.31 -14.90
CA ALA A 27 -8.64 38.06 -14.80
C ALA A 27 -8.29 37.08 -15.93
N ASP A 28 -8.26 37.57 -17.19
CA ASP A 28 -7.87 36.78 -18.35
C ASP A 28 -6.42 36.25 -18.21
N ALA A 29 -5.50 37.08 -17.73
CA ALA A 29 -4.11 36.67 -17.47
C ALA A 29 -4.02 35.61 -16.33
N ALA A 30 -4.84 35.74 -15.29
CA ALA A 30 -4.91 34.77 -14.21
C ALA A 30 -5.53 33.44 -14.68
N PHE A 31 -6.58 33.48 -15.53
CA PHE A 31 -7.15 32.28 -16.15
C PHE A 31 -6.17 31.60 -17.10
N ALA A 32 -5.44 32.36 -17.91
CA ALA A 32 -4.40 31.84 -18.80
C ALA A 32 -3.24 31.20 -18.00
N SER A 33 -2.82 31.83 -16.91
CA SER A 33 -1.78 31.31 -16.02
C SER A 33 -2.25 30.00 -15.32
N ASN A 34 -3.48 29.95 -14.84
CA ASN A 34 -4.06 28.75 -14.26
C ASN A 34 -4.22 27.63 -15.28
N ALA A 35 -4.67 27.93 -16.50
CA ALA A 35 -4.77 26.96 -17.59
C ALA A 35 -3.36 26.41 -17.96
N ALA A 36 -2.33 27.25 -18.00
CA ALA A 36 -0.95 26.84 -18.23
C ALA A 36 -0.45 25.95 -17.09
N SER A 37 -0.75 26.28 -15.84
CA SER A 37 -0.39 25.48 -14.66
C SER A 37 -1.09 24.11 -14.65
N VAL A 38 -2.36 24.05 -15.06
CA VAL A 38 -3.11 22.81 -15.24
C VAL A 38 -2.49 21.97 -16.36
N GLN A 39 -2.12 22.55 -17.49
CA GLN A 39 -1.43 21.84 -18.57
C GLN A 39 -0.06 21.31 -18.16
N VAL A 40 0.71 22.06 -17.37
CA VAL A 40 1.99 21.60 -16.83
C VAL A 40 1.76 20.42 -15.86
N THR A 41 0.72 20.50 -15.04
CA THR A 41 0.36 19.40 -14.11
C THR A 41 -0.10 18.15 -14.87
N VAL A 42 -0.90 18.31 -15.93
CA VAL A 42 -1.32 17.20 -16.79
C VAL A 42 -0.14 16.57 -17.51
N ARG A 43 0.76 17.39 -18.08
CA ARG A 43 2.01 16.89 -18.72
C ARG A 43 2.94 16.21 -17.72
N ALA A 44 3.05 16.72 -16.50
CA ALA A 44 3.83 16.08 -15.43
C ALA A 44 3.21 14.75 -15.00
N LEU A 45 1.88 14.66 -14.94
CA LEU A 45 1.14 13.43 -14.70
C LEU A 45 1.30 12.42 -15.84
N ASP A 46 1.25 12.86 -17.09
CA ASP A 46 1.47 11.99 -18.25
C ASP A 46 2.95 11.55 -18.36
N ALA A 47 3.89 12.43 -18.07
CA ALA A 47 5.30 12.08 -17.95
C ALA A 47 5.57 11.13 -16.78
N ALA A 48 4.89 11.31 -15.64
CA ALA A 48 4.96 10.38 -14.53
C ALA A 48 4.35 9.02 -14.89
N ARG A 49 3.23 8.99 -15.62
CA ARG A 49 2.62 7.75 -16.13
C ARG A 49 3.51 7.04 -17.15
N SER A 50 4.15 7.78 -18.07
CA SER A 50 5.08 7.17 -19.03
C SER A 50 6.33 6.66 -18.32
N SER A 51 6.88 7.42 -17.38
CA SER A 51 8.02 6.99 -16.56
C SER A 51 7.69 5.76 -15.70
N ILE A 52 6.48 5.72 -15.11
CA ILE A 52 6.01 4.53 -14.39
C ILE A 52 5.87 3.33 -15.35
N ARG A 53 5.40 3.54 -16.57
CA ARG A 53 5.28 2.47 -17.58
C ARG A 53 6.67 2.01 -18.06
N GLU A 54 7.60 2.92 -18.28
CA GLU A 54 9.00 2.62 -18.63
C GLU A 54 9.72 1.94 -17.46
N TYR A 55 9.50 2.39 -16.22
CA TYR A 55 10.01 1.75 -15.01
C TYR A 55 9.40 0.35 -14.81
N ALA A 56 8.11 0.17 -15.08
CA ALA A 56 7.47 -1.13 -15.02
C ALA A 56 8.02 -2.08 -16.09
N GLN A 57 8.30 -1.59 -17.31
CA GLN A 57 8.94 -2.37 -18.36
C GLN A 57 10.41 -2.66 -18.05
N ALA A 58 11.16 -1.70 -17.52
CA ALA A 58 12.54 -1.89 -17.08
C ALA A 58 12.61 -2.79 -15.83
N ALA A 59 11.68 -2.67 -14.90
CA ALA A 59 11.56 -3.57 -13.76
C ALA A 59 11.19 -4.99 -14.21
N ALA A 60 10.27 -5.13 -15.17
CA ALA A 60 9.93 -6.43 -15.77
C ALA A 60 11.16 -7.08 -16.47
N ALA A 61 12.00 -6.27 -17.09
CA ALA A 61 13.26 -6.73 -17.68
C ALA A 61 14.34 -7.03 -16.64
N ALA A 62 14.36 -6.29 -15.53
CA ALA A 62 15.38 -6.40 -14.47
C ALA A 62 15.04 -7.46 -13.41
N PHE A 63 13.76 -7.62 -13.05
CA PHE A 63 13.32 -8.58 -12.03
C PHE A 63 12.92 -9.94 -12.59
N GLY A 64 12.79 -10.07 -13.91
CA GLY A 64 12.40 -11.31 -14.59
C GLY A 64 10.91 -11.65 -14.44
N VAL A 65 10.45 -12.56 -15.27
CA VAL A 65 9.06 -13.05 -15.28
C VAL A 65 8.65 -13.64 -13.93
N HIS A 66 9.59 -14.24 -13.21
CA HIS A 66 9.34 -14.86 -11.90
C HIS A 66 8.82 -13.84 -10.87
N GLN A 67 9.45 -12.69 -10.76
CA GLN A 67 9.06 -11.65 -9.81
C GLN A 67 7.67 -11.06 -10.12
N LEU A 68 7.31 -10.96 -11.39
CA LEU A 68 5.97 -10.50 -11.79
C LEU A 68 4.89 -11.52 -11.40
N ILE A 69 5.20 -12.82 -11.53
CA ILE A 69 4.30 -13.90 -11.07
C ILE A 69 4.13 -13.82 -9.55
N GLU A 70 5.22 -13.66 -8.79
CA GLU A 70 5.15 -13.53 -7.33
C GLU A 70 4.25 -12.35 -6.91
N TYR A 71 4.36 -11.20 -7.56
CA TYR A 71 3.52 -10.04 -7.25
C TYR A 71 2.05 -10.24 -7.63
N ALA A 72 1.77 -10.93 -8.73
CA ALA A 72 0.41 -11.29 -9.12
C ALA A 72 -0.21 -12.30 -8.13
N ASP A 73 0.58 -13.25 -7.67
CA ASP A 73 0.17 -14.23 -6.65
C ASP A 73 -0.04 -13.55 -5.29
N GLU A 74 0.82 -12.60 -4.90
CA GLU A 74 0.66 -11.80 -3.69
C GLU A 74 -0.67 -11.03 -3.70
N TRP A 75 -1.02 -10.41 -4.83
CA TRP A 75 -2.32 -9.74 -5.00
C TRP A 75 -3.50 -10.70 -4.92
N THR A 76 -3.39 -11.84 -5.57
CA THR A 76 -4.43 -12.88 -5.56
C THR A 76 -4.64 -13.42 -4.16
N ASN A 77 -3.56 -13.70 -3.44
CA ASN A 77 -3.58 -14.16 -2.06
C ASN A 77 -4.17 -13.10 -1.12
N LEU A 78 -3.80 -11.83 -1.28
CA LEU A 78 -4.42 -10.71 -0.57
C LEU A 78 -5.93 -10.70 -0.79
N SER A 79 -6.36 -10.73 -2.04
CA SER A 79 -7.78 -10.70 -2.41
C SER A 79 -8.55 -11.88 -1.82
N ASN A 80 -8.00 -13.09 -1.90
CA ASN A 80 -8.62 -14.31 -1.36
C ASN A 80 -8.73 -14.25 0.17
N ARG A 81 -7.68 -13.79 0.88
CA ARG A 81 -7.71 -13.61 2.34
C ARG A 81 -8.81 -12.64 2.77
N LEU A 82 -8.98 -11.54 2.05
CA LEU A 82 -10.00 -10.54 2.38
C LEU A 82 -11.42 -11.00 2.04
N ARG A 83 -11.61 -11.75 0.95
CA ARG A 83 -12.92 -12.32 0.60
C ARG A 83 -13.46 -13.27 1.66
N ILE A 84 -12.59 -14.00 2.34
CA ILE A 84 -13.00 -14.96 3.40
C ILE A 84 -13.60 -14.21 4.62
N VAL A 85 -13.18 -12.99 4.89
CA VAL A 85 -13.56 -12.22 6.09
C VAL A 85 -14.58 -11.12 5.82
N THR A 86 -14.97 -10.93 4.57
CA THR A 86 -15.94 -9.92 4.14
C THR A 86 -17.25 -10.57 3.72
N ARG A 87 -18.37 -9.88 3.99
CA ARG A 87 -19.71 -10.42 3.74
C ARG A 87 -20.21 -10.12 2.34
N ASP A 88 -19.78 -8.98 1.81
CA ASP A 88 -20.21 -8.47 0.52
C ASP A 88 -19.10 -7.70 -0.18
N GLN A 89 -19.38 -7.22 -1.38
CA GLN A 89 -18.42 -6.48 -2.20
C GLN A 89 -18.03 -5.12 -1.59
N ILE A 90 -18.90 -4.50 -0.78
CA ILE A 90 -18.63 -3.21 -0.14
C ILE A 90 -17.62 -3.43 0.99
N ASP A 91 -17.86 -4.41 1.85
CA ASP A 91 -16.94 -4.80 2.92
C ASP A 91 -15.57 -5.21 2.34
N PHE A 92 -15.57 -5.95 1.21
CA PHE A 92 -14.35 -6.33 0.52
C PHE A 92 -13.55 -5.11 0.02
N ALA A 93 -14.22 -4.16 -0.64
CA ALA A 93 -13.58 -2.94 -1.12
C ALA A 93 -13.01 -2.10 0.03
N ILE A 94 -13.72 -2.01 1.16
CA ILE A 94 -13.23 -1.33 2.36
C ILE A 94 -11.98 -2.03 2.89
N ALA A 95 -12.02 -3.35 3.08
CA ALA A 95 -10.91 -4.13 3.60
C ALA A 95 -9.67 -4.05 2.70
N GLN A 96 -9.85 -4.16 1.38
CA GLN A 96 -8.77 -4.08 0.41
C GLN A 96 -8.11 -2.70 0.42
N ASN A 97 -8.91 -1.63 0.38
CA ASN A 97 -8.40 -0.26 0.47
C ASN A 97 -7.68 0.00 1.79
N ASP A 98 -8.23 -0.49 2.91
CA ASP A 98 -7.59 -0.35 4.22
C ASP A 98 -6.23 -1.03 4.26
N VAL A 99 -6.13 -2.29 3.86
CA VAL A 99 -4.87 -3.05 3.89
C VAL A 99 -3.80 -2.39 3.02
N LEU A 100 -4.14 -2.00 1.78
CA LEU A 100 -3.23 -1.31 0.88
C LEU A 100 -2.77 0.03 1.45
N ARG A 101 -3.70 0.82 1.97
CA ARG A 101 -3.42 2.11 2.60
C ARG A 101 -2.53 1.93 3.83
N ILE A 102 -2.85 0.98 4.70
CA ILE A 102 -2.09 0.72 5.93
C ILE A 102 -0.66 0.30 5.58
N ALA A 103 -0.47 -0.70 4.73
CA ALA A 103 0.86 -1.18 4.34
C ALA A 103 1.71 -0.04 3.76
N ARG A 104 1.14 0.76 2.84
CA ARG A 104 1.80 1.91 2.22
C ARG A 104 2.15 2.99 3.24
N ASP A 105 1.17 3.43 4.04
CA ASP A 105 1.31 4.60 4.91
C ASP A 105 2.17 4.29 6.14
N THR A 106 2.11 3.06 6.65
CA THR A 106 2.92 2.60 7.78
C THR A 106 4.23 1.94 7.36
N ARG A 107 4.46 1.76 6.04
CA ARG A 107 5.68 1.20 5.46
C ARG A 107 5.93 -0.24 5.92
N GLN A 108 4.85 -1.01 6.11
CA GLN A 108 4.89 -2.40 6.53
C GLN A 108 4.70 -3.35 5.35
N PRO A 109 5.22 -4.60 5.44
CA PRO A 109 4.99 -5.62 4.41
C PRO A 109 3.49 -5.87 4.17
N LEU A 110 3.09 -5.88 2.89
CA LEU A 110 1.69 -5.98 2.49
C LEU A 110 1.04 -7.29 2.94
N ASP A 111 1.71 -8.40 2.70
CA ASP A 111 1.25 -9.75 3.04
C ASP A 111 1.03 -9.93 4.56
N ALA A 112 1.97 -9.45 5.39
CA ALA A 112 1.87 -9.50 6.84
C ALA A 112 0.76 -8.57 7.37
N THR A 113 0.61 -7.39 6.77
CA THR A 113 -0.49 -6.46 7.08
C THR A 113 -1.85 -7.08 6.75
N ALA A 114 -1.95 -7.75 5.59
CA ALA A 114 -3.16 -8.46 5.17
C ALA A 114 -3.49 -9.63 6.10
N GLU A 115 -2.48 -10.38 6.52
CA GLU A 115 -2.66 -11.49 7.44
C GLU A 115 -3.15 -11.01 8.83
N LEU A 116 -2.54 -9.97 9.38
CA LEU A 116 -2.99 -9.36 10.63
C LEU A 116 -4.43 -8.86 10.50
N TYR A 117 -4.74 -8.14 9.41
CA TYR A 117 -6.09 -7.66 9.14
C TYR A 117 -7.11 -8.81 9.11
N GLN A 118 -6.80 -9.88 8.34
CA GLN A 118 -7.64 -11.06 8.24
C GLN A 118 -7.91 -11.71 9.60
N ARG A 119 -6.86 -11.91 10.41
CA ARG A 119 -6.98 -12.54 11.74
C ARG A 119 -7.83 -11.73 12.71
N ILE A 120 -7.67 -10.41 12.70
CA ILE A 120 -8.50 -9.52 13.51
C ILE A 120 -9.93 -9.49 12.99
N ALA A 121 -10.14 -9.40 11.67
CA ALA A 121 -11.46 -9.39 11.05
C ALA A 121 -12.25 -10.70 11.31
N ASN A 122 -11.59 -11.86 11.23
CA ASN A 122 -12.19 -13.16 11.58
C ASN A 122 -12.73 -13.21 13.02
N ASN A 123 -12.06 -12.52 13.92
CA ASN A 123 -12.44 -12.48 15.33
C ASN A 123 -13.23 -11.22 15.70
N ALA A 124 -13.51 -10.33 14.73
CA ALA A 124 -14.11 -9.03 14.98
C ALA A 124 -15.42 -9.11 15.76
N SER A 125 -16.31 -10.07 15.43
CA SER A 125 -17.59 -10.27 16.14
C SER A 125 -17.39 -10.67 17.60
N HIS A 126 -16.40 -11.52 17.90
CA HIS A 126 -16.05 -11.90 19.27
C HIS A 126 -15.40 -10.77 20.05
N LEU A 127 -14.74 -9.84 19.34
CA LEU A 127 -14.08 -8.66 19.89
C LEU A 127 -15.02 -7.45 20.00
N GLY A 128 -16.27 -7.57 19.59
CA GLY A 128 -17.23 -6.46 19.54
C GLY A 128 -16.86 -5.38 18.50
N LEU A 129 -16.08 -5.75 17.48
CA LEU A 129 -15.62 -4.85 16.42
C LEU A 129 -16.47 -4.99 15.15
N SER A 130 -16.77 -3.88 14.52
CA SER A 130 -17.23 -3.84 13.14
C SER A 130 -16.05 -3.89 12.17
N ILE A 131 -16.29 -4.28 10.91
CA ILE A 131 -15.25 -4.31 9.88
C ILE A 131 -14.57 -2.94 9.74
N LYS A 132 -15.29 -1.84 9.89
CA LYS A 132 -14.78 -0.47 9.83
C LYS A 132 -13.82 -0.11 10.97
N GLN A 133 -13.84 -0.85 12.08
CA GLN A 133 -12.94 -0.63 13.22
C GLN A 133 -11.67 -1.47 13.11
N VAL A 134 -11.65 -2.49 12.24
CA VAL A 134 -10.46 -3.33 12.02
C VAL A 134 -9.32 -2.51 11.42
N GLY A 135 -9.59 -1.71 10.37
CA GLY A 135 -8.59 -0.88 9.73
C GLY A 135 -7.85 0.08 10.69
N PRO A 136 -8.56 0.90 11.48
CA PRO A 136 -7.95 1.76 12.50
C PRO A 136 -7.07 1.00 13.50
N LEU A 137 -7.52 -0.16 13.99
CA LEU A 137 -6.74 -0.98 14.92
C LEU A 137 -5.45 -1.50 14.27
N VAL A 138 -5.55 -2.07 13.07
CA VAL A 138 -4.38 -2.54 12.30
C VAL A 138 -3.43 -1.37 11.99
N THR A 139 -3.94 -0.18 11.70
CA THR A 139 -3.13 1.04 11.50
C THR A 139 -2.30 1.35 12.74
N THR A 140 -2.92 1.35 13.92
CA THR A 140 -2.23 1.62 15.19
C THR A 140 -1.13 0.58 15.44
N ILE A 141 -1.42 -0.71 15.25
CA ILE A 141 -0.44 -1.79 15.42
C ILE A 141 0.71 -1.61 14.43
N SER A 142 0.43 -1.39 13.14
CA SER A 142 1.44 -1.25 12.09
C SER A 142 2.35 -0.03 12.32
N LYS A 143 1.80 1.10 12.79
CA LYS A 143 2.59 2.27 13.21
C LYS A 143 3.46 1.96 14.42
N ALA A 144 2.92 1.23 15.40
CA ALA A 144 3.68 0.82 16.58
C ALA A 144 4.83 -0.15 16.22
N VAL A 145 4.62 -1.06 15.25
CA VAL A 145 5.69 -1.89 14.69
C VAL A 145 6.76 -1.04 14.01
N ALA A 146 6.35 -0.04 13.22
CA ALA A 146 7.31 0.88 12.60
C ALA A 146 8.15 1.64 13.64
N LEU A 147 7.53 2.06 14.76
CA LEU A 147 8.21 2.71 15.88
C LEU A 147 9.22 1.80 16.58
N SER A 148 9.15 0.49 16.43
CA SER A 148 10.15 -0.45 16.94
C SER A 148 11.49 -0.33 16.22
N GLY A 149 11.55 0.28 15.03
CA GLY A 149 12.78 0.49 14.28
C GLY A 149 13.42 -0.80 13.74
N VAL A 150 12.66 -1.87 13.64
CA VAL A 150 13.13 -3.20 13.22
C VAL A 150 13.19 -3.34 11.70
N SER A 151 13.85 -4.39 11.19
CA SER A 151 13.88 -4.73 9.77
C SER A 151 12.50 -5.12 9.25
N ALA A 152 12.30 -5.09 7.93
CA ALA A 152 11.03 -5.52 7.31
C ALA A 152 10.70 -6.99 7.63
N ASP A 153 11.71 -7.86 7.70
CA ASP A 153 11.52 -9.28 8.02
C ASP A 153 11.11 -9.47 9.49
N THR A 154 11.74 -8.76 10.43
CA THR A 154 11.33 -8.77 11.84
C THR A 154 9.92 -8.20 12.01
N ALA A 155 9.61 -7.10 11.32
CA ALA A 155 8.26 -6.54 11.32
C ALA A 155 7.22 -7.52 10.78
N ARG A 156 7.55 -8.25 9.69
CA ARG A 156 6.71 -9.31 9.12
C ARG A 156 6.43 -10.40 10.15
N MET A 157 7.47 -10.97 10.76
CA MET A 157 7.32 -12.01 11.77
C MET A 157 6.48 -11.53 12.95
N GLY A 158 6.75 -10.35 13.45
CA GLY A 158 6.02 -9.77 14.58
C GLY A 158 4.54 -9.51 14.28
N LEU A 159 4.20 -9.03 13.07
CA LEU A 159 2.80 -8.86 12.65
C LEU A 159 2.07 -10.21 12.56
N VAL A 160 2.74 -11.25 12.05
CA VAL A 160 2.20 -12.61 11.99
C VAL A 160 1.96 -13.17 13.40
N GLN A 161 2.93 -13.03 14.31
CA GLN A 161 2.81 -13.47 15.71
C GLN A 161 1.67 -12.75 16.44
N LEU A 162 1.58 -11.42 16.28
CA LEU A 162 0.45 -10.66 16.82
C LEU A 162 -0.89 -11.15 16.26
N GLY A 163 -0.95 -11.41 14.97
CA GLY A 163 -2.13 -11.99 14.34
C GLY A 163 -2.50 -13.34 14.94
N GLN A 164 -1.54 -14.21 15.26
CA GLN A 164 -1.78 -15.49 15.94
C GLN A 164 -2.31 -15.30 17.35
N ALA A 165 -1.77 -14.34 18.11
CA ALA A 165 -2.26 -13.99 19.43
C ALA A 165 -3.72 -13.49 19.38
N PHE A 166 -4.06 -12.64 18.40
CA PHE A 166 -5.43 -12.20 18.17
C PHE A 166 -6.37 -13.36 17.83
N ALA A 167 -5.91 -14.35 17.06
CA ALA A 167 -6.69 -15.54 16.74
C ALA A 167 -6.85 -16.48 17.95
N ALA A 168 -5.86 -16.56 18.83
CA ALA A 168 -5.91 -17.39 20.05
C ALA A 168 -6.78 -16.79 21.17
N GLY A 169 -7.20 -15.53 21.06
CA GLY A 169 -8.04 -14.86 22.05
C GLY A 169 -7.30 -14.30 23.26
N GLN A 170 -6.01 -14.60 23.43
CA GLN A 170 -5.17 -14.12 24.53
C GLN A 170 -3.70 -14.05 24.12
N LEU A 171 -2.98 -13.12 24.71
CA LEU A 171 -1.52 -13.01 24.60
C LEU A 171 -0.90 -13.69 25.83
N ARG A 172 -0.28 -14.84 25.61
CA ARG A 172 0.35 -15.60 26.71
C ARG A 172 1.73 -15.04 27.04
N GLY A 173 2.27 -15.42 28.21
CA GLY A 173 3.56 -14.90 28.67
C GLY A 173 4.70 -15.04 27.68
N GLN A 174 4.80 -16.17 26.95
CA GLN A 174 5.80 -16.38 25.90
C GLN A 174 5.57 -15.46 24.70
N ASP A 175 4.34 -15.35 24.21
CA ASP A 175 3.97 -14.50 23.08
C ASP A 175 4.23 -13.02 23.41
N LEU A 176 3.89 -12.60 24.65
CA LEU A 176 4.18 -11.25 25.11
C LEU A 176 5.67 -10.98 25.21
N ASN A 177 6.48 -11.93 25.72
CA ASN A 177 7.92 -11.76 25.81
C ASN A 177 8.51 -11.52 24.41
N SER A 178 8.12 -12.30 23.40
CA SER A 178 8.54 -12.09 22.01
C SER A 178 8.13 -10.70 21.51
N VAL A 179 6.88 -10.26 21.77
CA VAL A 179 6.43 -8.92 21.40
C VAL A 179 7.22 -7.81 22.12
N LEU A 180 7.52 -7.99 23.42
CA LEU A 180 8.29 -7.01 24.19
C LEU A 180 9.72 -6.88 23.68
N GLU A 181 10.34 -7.99 23.28
CA GLU A 181 11.72 -8.05 22.82
C GLU A 181 11.87 -7.64 21.35
N GLU A 182 11.01 -8.16 20.49
CA GLU A 182 11.11 -7.96 19.04
C GLU A 182 10.40 -6.68 18.56
N LEU A 183 9.32 -6.28 19.24
CA LEU A 183 8.48 -5.14 18.85
C LEU A 183 8.26 -4.15 20.01
N PRO A 184 9.32 -3.51 20.52
CA PRO A 184 9.21 -2.62 21.68
C PRO A 184 8.20 -1.48 21.48
N GLY A 185 8.03 -0.96 20.27
CA GLY A 185 7.02 0.08 19.97
C GLY A 185 5.58 -0.41 20.17
N VAL A 186 5.30 -1.70 19.90
CA VAL A 186 3.99 -2.31 20.15
C VAL A 186 3.78 -2.50 21.66
N ALA A 187 4.80 -3.00 22.35
CA ALA A 187 4.79 -3.15 23.79
C ALA A 187 4.51 -1.80 24.50
N ASP A 188 5.18 -0.75 24.06
CA ASP A 188 4.98 0.63 24.55
C ASP A 188 3.57 1.16 24.24
N ALA A 189 3.03 0.88 23.05
CA ALA A 189 1.67 1.28 22.71
C ALA A 189 0.65 0.59 23.62
N ILE A 190 0.79 -0.71 23.85
CA ILE A 190 -0.07 -1.46 24.79
C ILE A 190 0.08 -0.89 26.22
N ALA A 191 1.30 -0.70 26.69
CA ALA A 191 1.59 -0.17 28.01
C ALA A 191 0.94 1.21 28.23
N ARG A 192 1.13 2.13 27.29
CA ARG A 192 0.50 3.46 27.34
C ARG A 192 -1.02 3.37 27.33
N GLY A 193 -1.60 2.57 26.45
CA GLY A 193 -3.05 2.43 26.36
C GLY A 193 -3.69 1.80 27.58
N MET A 194 -2.97 0.95 28.30
CA MET A 194 -3.41 0.35 29.57
C MET A 194 -3.05 1.20 30.80
N GLY A 195 -2.20 2.22 30.65
CA GLY A 195 -1.65 2.97 31.79
C GLY A 195 -0.80 2.09 32.71
N LYS A 196 -0.05 1.15 32.15
CA LYS A 196 0.78 0.15 32.85
C LYS A 196 2.23 0.25 32.42
N SER A 197 3.15 -0.23 33.28
CA SER A 197 4.54 -0.44 32.89
C SER A 197 4.72 -1.77 32.16
N SER A 198 5.85 -1.91 31.42
CA SER A 198 6.20 -3.18 30.76
C SER A 198 6.29 -4.35 31.77
N ALA A 199 6.78 -4.11 32.98
CA ALA A 199 6.83 -5.14 34.03
C ALA A 199 5.43 -5.58 34.47
N GLN A 200 4.48 -4.62 34.60
CA GLN A 200 3.09 -4.95 34.92
C GLN A 200 2.39 -5.71 33.78
N LEU A 201 2.69 -5.36 32.52
CA LEU A 201 2.19 -6.14 31.37
C LEU A 201 2.66 -7.58 31.41
N LYS A 202 3.93 -7.79 31.74
CA LYS A 202 4.50 -9.14 31.85
C LYS A 202 3.81 -9.97 32.94
N SER A 203 3.62 -9.40 34.13
CA SER A 203 2.86 -10.05 35.20
C SER A 203 1.43 -10.37 34.78
N MET A 204 0.75 -9.45 34.10
CA MET A 204 -0.63 -9.69 33.61
C MET A 204 -0.69 -10.80 32.57
N ALA A 205 0.32 -10.93 31.71
CA ALA A 205 0.38 -12.02 30.70
C ALA A 205 0.67 -13.38 31.36
N GLU A 206 1.57 -13.43 32.34
CA GLU A 206 1.86 -14.62 33.14
C GLU A 206 0.64 -15.10 33.91
N GLU A 207 -0.17 -14.17 34.41
CA GLU A 207 -1.43 -14.43 35.11
C GLU A 207 -2.61 -14.72 34.15
N GLY A 208 -2.40 -14.70 32.82
CA GLY A 208 -3.46 -14.91 31.81
C GLY A 208 -4.50 -13.80 31.76
N LYS A 209 -4.22 -12.62 32.33
CA LYS A 209 -5.11 -11.46 32.38
C LYS A 209 -5.01 -10.57 31.13
N LEU A 210 -4.04 -10.79 30.25
CA LEU A 210 -3.86 -10.04 29.03
C LEU A 210 -4.68 -10.64 27.89
N THR A 211 -5.97 -10.37 27.91
CA THR A 211 -6.91 -10.82 26.88
C THR A 211 -6.84 -9.95 25.62
N VAL A 212 -7.26 -10.50 24.47
CA VAL A 212 -7.33 -9.73 23.22
C VAL A 212 -8.26 -8.53 23.33
N GLY A 213 -9.35 -8.63 24.09
CA GLY A 213 -10.23 -7.50 24.37
C GLY A 213 -9.49 -6.34 25.06
N ASN A 214 -8.66 -6.65 26.06
CA ASN A 214 -7.82 -5.65 26.74
C ASN A 214 -6.78 -5.04 25.78
N LEU A 215 -6.22 -5.84 24.86
CA LEU A 215 -5.28 -5.37 23.85
C LEU A 215 -5.94 -4.42 22.85
N VAL A 216 -7.13 -4.77 22.35
CA VAL A 216 -7.92 -3.92 21.44
C VAL A 216 -8.20 -2.58 22.09
N GLU A 217 -8.66 -2.57 23.32
CA GLU A 217 -8.98 -1.35 24.06
C GLU A 217 -7.72 -0.50 24.30
N ALA A 218 -6.62 -1.14 24.72
CA ALA A 218 -5.34 -0.47 24.93
C ALA A 218 -4.80 0.16 23.65
N LEU A 219 -4.76 -0.58 22.55
CA LEU A 219 -4.28 -0.09 21.26
C LEU A 219 -5.17 1.01 20.69
N THR A 220 -6.48 0.91 20.88
CA THR A 220 -7.43 1.97 20.50
C THR A 220 -7.17 3.27 21.29
N ARG A 221 -6.93 3.18 22.61
CA ARG A 221 -6.57 4.35 23.41
C ARG A 221 -5.19 4.91 23.06
N ALA A 222 -4.26 4.05 22.67
CA ALA A 222 -2.90 4.45 22.30
C ALA A 222 -2.80 5.10 20.90
N ALA A 223 -3.84 5.05 20.06
CA ALA A 223 -3.82 5.45 18.66
C ALA A 223 -3.25 6.87 18.47
N GLY A 224 -3.82 7.88 19.11
CA GLY A 224 -3.39 9.28 18.95
C GLY A 224 -1.93 9.52 19.39
N GLY A 225 -1.50 8.89 20.49
CA GLY A 225 -0.11 8.98 20.94
C GLY A 225 0.86 8.25 19.98
N THR A 226 0.43 7.12 19.42
CA THR A 226 1.20 6.37 18.42
C THR A 226 1.33 7.16 17.12
N ASP A 227 0.25 7.81 16.68
CA ASP A 227 0.24 8.69 15.50
C ASP A 227 1.24 9.84 15.66
N THR A 228 1.19 10.55 16.79
CA THR A 228 2.10 11.66 17.08
C THR A 228 3.58 11.23 17.07
N LEU A 229 3.89 10.03 17.57
CA LEU A 229 5.25 9.49 17.55
C LEU A 229 5.67 9.08 16.15
N PHE A 230 4.76 8.43 15.40
CA PHE A 230 5.04 7.99 14.04
C PHE A 230 5.31 9.16 13.08
N GLU A 231 4.60 10.28 13.22
CA GLU A 231 4.81 11.49 12.42
C GLU A 231 6.21 12.11 12.61
N LYS A 232 6.86 11.86 13.75
CA LYS A 232 8.23 12.31 14.02
C LYS A 232 9.29 11.41 13.40
N MET A 233 8.91 10.23 12.90
CA MET A 233 9.87 9.27 12.31
C MET A 233 10.31 9.69 10.92
N GLN A 234 11.62 9.63 10.69
CA GLN A 234 12.19 9.68 9.34
C GLN A 234 12.04 8.32 8.64
N THR A 235 11.78 8.38 7.34
CA THR A 235 11.64 7.18 6.52
C THR A 235 13.02 6.61 6.18
N THR A 236 13.23 5.32 6.41
CA THR A 236 14.45 4.63 6.01
C THR A 236 14.38 4.18 4.53
N VAL A 237 15.53 3.87 3.93
CA VAL A 237 15.58 3.30 2.57
C VAL A 237 14.82 1.97 2.49
N GLY A 238 14.98 1.08 3.49
CA GLY A 238 14.25 -0.19 3.54
C GLY A 238 12.73 0.01 3.56
N GLN A 239 12.24 0.93 4.39
CA GLN A 239 10.81 1.28 4.43
C GLN A 239 10.30 1.87 3.11
N THR A 240 11.13 2.61 2.38
CA THR A 240 10.80 3.13 1.05
C THR A 240 10.67 1.98 0.04
N MET A 241 11.55 0.98 0.11
CA MET A 241 11.48 -0.21 -0.74
C MET A 241 10.23 -1.05 -0.46
N THR A 242 9.89 -1.27 0.81
CA THR A 242 8.63 -1.96 1.20
C THR A 242 7.40 -1.24 0.65
N ARG A 243 7.37 0.10 0.72
CA ARG A 243 6.30 0.90 0.13
C ARG A 243 6.26 0.77 -1.39
N LEU A 244 7.42 0.80 -2.06
CA LEU A 244 7.51 0.61 -3.50
C LEU A 244 6.97 -0.75 -3.91
N GLN A 245 7.32 -1.82 -3.20
CA GLN A 245 6.78 -3.17 -3.43
C GLN A 245 5.25 -3.19 -3.34
N THR A 246 4.66 -2.59 -2.30
CA THR A 246 3.20 -2.48 -2.16
C THR A 246 2.55 -1.80 -3.37
N GLU A 247 3.13 -0.71 -3.86
CA GLU A 247 2.60 0.00 -5.05
C GLU A 247 2.73 -0.84 -6.33
N ILE A 248 3.82 -1.61 -6.48
CA ILE A 248 4.00 -2.51 -7.63
C ILE A 248 2.96 -3.65 -7.58
N VAL A 249 2.77 -4.29 -6.43
CA VAL A 249 1.76 -5.36 -6.24
C VAL A 249 0.37 -4.83 -6.57
N LYS A 250 0.04 -3.65 -6.04
CA LYS A 250 -1.24 -2.98 -6.33
C LYS A 250 -1.41 -2.72 -7.83
N TYR A 251 -0.41 -2.14 -8.49
CA TYR A 251 -0.46 -1.82 -9.92
C TYR A 251 -0.65 -3.07 -10.77
N ILE A 252 0.09 -4.14 -10.48
CA ILE A 252 -0.03 -5.42 -11.18
C ILE A 252 -1.42 -6.01 -10.97
N GLY A 253 -1.90 -6.04 -9.72
CA GLY A 253 -3.19 -6.60 -9.39
C GLY A 253 -4.38 -5.84 -10.01
N GLU A 254 -4.36 -4.52 -9.99
CA GLU A 254 -5.39 -3.69 -10.63
C GLU A 254 -5.35 -3.82 -12.16
N SER A 255 -4.16 -3.91 -12.76
CA SER A 255 -3.99 -4.14 -14.19
C SER A 255 -4.45 -5.52 -14.60
N ASP A 256 -4.20 -6.52 -13.76
CA ASP A 256 -4.59 -7.90 -14.00
C ASP A 256 -6.11 -8.10 -13.92
N GLN A 257 -6.78 -7.47 -12.96
CA GLN A 257 -8.25 -7.47 -12.88
C GLN A 257 -8.89 -6.91 -14.16
N ALA A 258 -8.26 -5.93 -14.81
CA ALA A 258 -8.76 -5.33 -16.04
C ALA A 258 -8.46 -6.19 -17.29
N THR A 259 -7.37 -6.94 -17.29
CA THR A 259 -6.86 -7.65 -18.48
C THR A 259 -6.92 -9.17 -18.39
N GLY A 260 -7.02 -9.73 -17.19
CA GLY A 260 -6.90 -11.16 -16.93
C GLY A 260 -5.54 -11.73 -17.36
N ALA A 261 -4.49 -10.94 -17.32
CA ALA A 261 -3.17 -11.30 -17.83
C ALA A 261 -2.54 -12.45 -17.04
N SER A 262 -2.68 -12.47 -15.69
CA SER A 262 -2.15 -13.56 -14.87
C SER A 262 -2.90 -14.87 -15.11
N ALA A 263 -4.22 -14.83 -15.28
CA ALA A 263 -5.00 -16.03 -15.63
C ALA A 263 -4.59 -16.59 -16.98
N ARG A 264 -4.35 -15.73 -17.98
CA ARG A 264 -3.85 -16.15 -19.30
C ARG A 264 -2.43 -16.68 -19.22
N LEU A 265 -1.57 -16.07 -18.40
CA LEU A 265 -0.20 -16.54 -18.17
C LEU A 265 -0.21 -17.91 -17.48
N ALA A 266 -1.02 -18.09 -16.44
CA ALA A 266 -1.19 -19.38 -15.76
C ALA A 266 -1.70 -20.46 -16.72
N GLN A 267 -2.69 -20.16 -17.57
CA GLN A 267 -3.16 -21.06 -18.61
C GLN A 267 -2.05 -21.39 -19.63
N GLY A 268 -1.25 -20.37 -20.02
CA GLY A 268 -0.10 -20.57 -20.90
C GLY A 268 0.96 -21.48 -20.28
N ILE A 269 1.29 -21.31 -19.00
CA ILE A 269 2.22 -22.18 -18.27
C ILE A 269 1.67 -23.59 -18.17
N THR A 270 0.40 -23.75 -17.84
CA THR A 270 -0.27 -25.06 -17.78
C THR A 270 -0.22 -25.76 -19.16
N TYR A 271 -0.54 -25.00 -20.22
CA TYR A 271 -0.45 -25.53 -21.59
C TYR A 271 0.97 -25.98 -21.95
N VAL A 272 2.00 -25.18 -21.59
CA VAL A 272 3.42 -25.55 -21.80
C VAL A 272 3.78 -26.79 -20.98
N ALA A 273 3.34 -26.89 -19.73
CA ALA A 273 3.61 -28.04 -18.86
C ALA A 273 2.95 -29.33 -19.41
N GLU A 274 1.72 -29.25 -19.91
CA GLU A 274 0.99 -30.38 -20.51
C GLU A 274 1.58 -30.83 -21.86
N HIS A 275 2.23 -29.89 -22.57
CA HIS A 275 2.79 -30.16 -23.90
C HIS A 275 4.32 -30.11 -23.94
N LEU A 276 4.98 -30.26 -22.78
CA LEU A 276 6.42 -30.11 -22.63
C LEU A 276 7.21 -31.01 -23.58
N ASP A 277 6.79 -32.26 -23.77
CA ASP A 277 7.43 -33.21 -24.69
C ASP A 277 7.43 -32.72 -26.15
N GLY A 278 6.34 -32.10 -26.59
CA GLY A 278 6.23 -31.51 -27.92
C GLY A 278 7.13 -30.30 -28.10
N ILE A 279 7.17 -29.44 -27.11
CA ILE A 279 7.97 -28.21 -27.13
C ILE A 279 9.47 -28.53 -27.08
N VAL A 280 9.88 -29.48 -26.22
CA VAL A 280 11.28 -29.92 -26.14
C VAL A 280 11.73 -30.55 -27.48
N LYS A 281 10.91 -31.41 -28.11
CA LYS A 281 11.19 -31.96 -29.41
C LYS A 281 11.35 -30.89 -30.49
N LEU A 282 10.49 -29.87 -30.47
CA LEU A 282 10.55 -28.73 -31.39
C LEU A 282 11.81 -27.87 -31.14
N GLY A 283 12.16 -27.60 -29.89
CA GLY A 283 13.37 -26.86 -29.50
C GLY A 283 14.66 -27.59 -29.94
N VAL A 284 14.71 -28.89 -29.71
CA VAL A 284 15.86 -29.74 -30.15
C VAL A 284 15.96 -29.75 -31.69
N SER A 285 14.86 -29.87 -32.42
CA SER A 285 14.87 -29.85 -33.88
C SER A 285 15.33 -28.51 -34.46
N LEU A 286 14.90 -27.38 -33.84
CA LEU A 286 15.33 -26.04 -34.24
C LEU A 286 16.82 -25.77 -33.89
N ALA A 287 17.29 -26.26 -32.78
CA ALA A 287 18.71 -26.18 -32.39
C ALA A 287 19.58 -27.02 -33.35
N ALA A 288 19.18 -28.23 -33.64
CA ALA A 288 19.85 -29.11 -34.62
C ALA A 288 19.88 -28.50 -36.04
N GLY A 289 18.76 -27.88 -36.46
CA GLY A 289 18.69 -27.18 -37.74
C GLY A 289 19.63 -25.95 -37.83
N ARG A 290 19.75 -25.15 -36.74
CA ARG A 290 20.69 -24.04 -36.70
C ARG A 290 22.15 -24.48 -36.66
N ILE A 291 22.46 -25.57 -35.96
CA ILE A 291 23.80 -26.15 -35.92
C ILE A 291 24.18 -26.68 -37.33
N ALA A 292 23.27 -27.35 -38.02
CA ALA A 292 23.50 -27.85 -39.38
C ALA A 292 23.75 -26.70 -40.38
N VAL A 293 23.04 -25.57 -40.27
CA VAL A 293 23.25 -24.39 -41.12
C VAL A 293 24.61 -23.73 -40.79
N TYR A 294 25.00 -23.67 -39.52
CA TYR A 294 26.27 -23.05 -39.10
C TYR A 294 27.49 -23.86 -39.58
N PHE A 295 27.43 -25.19 -39.51
CA PHE A 295 28.49 -26.05 -40.04
C PHE A 295 28.47 -26.22 -41.55
N GLY A 296 27.31 -26.10 -42.20
CA GLY A 296 27.19 -26.14 -43.66
C GLY A 296 27.75 -24.91 -44.37
N GLN A 297 27.80 -23.75 -43.72
CA GLN A 297 28.41 -22.52 -44.28
C GLN A 297 29.93 -22.42 -44.07
N SER A 298 30.53 -23.30 -43.27
CA SER A 298 31.98 -23.33 -43.04
C SER A 298 32.74 -24.31 -43.91
N ALA A 299 32.06 -24.93 -44.88
CA ALA A 299 32.62 -25.98 -45.75
C ALA A 299 32.59 -25.59 -47.26
N VAL A 300 32.68 -24.25 -47.56
CA VAL A 300 32.88 -23.79 -48.93
C VAL A 300 34.10 -22.83 -48.96
#